data_fd99badc5284ce73ec038f2ec0c82590
#
_entry.id   fd99badc5284ce73ec038f2ec0c82590
#
_cell.length_a   1.000
_cell.length_b   1.000
_cell.length_c   1.000
_cell.angle_alpha   90.00
_cell.angle_beta   90.00
_cell.angle_gamma   90.00
#
_symmetry.space_group_name_H-M   'P 1'
#
loop_
_entity.id
_entity.type
_entity.pdbx_description
1 polymer ?
#
loop_
_entity_poly.entity_id
_entity_poly.type
_entity_poly.pdbx_seq_one_letter_code
_entity_poly.pdbx_strand_id
1 'polypeptide(L)'
;MLTMSNNDLTAGMYAYGQSKARELRSNAPNMTDTEITAAESYIPEWRAGIQKAGAPVRRSELDQNYRTLQTHDSSANPNWTPEATPALFGIMHTTDPAKAKAWVEPLGTSGMYSLGECYKDSSGKVWRQIYDGDNVYNAAAMPDRWEIAEV
;
A
#
# COMPACT_ATOMS: atom_id res chain seq x y z
N MET A 1 1.33 30.22 -31.12
CA MET A 1 1.18 29.42 -29.92
C MET A 1 0.07 28.39 -30.12
N LEU A 2 0.37 27.12 -29.91
CA LEU A 2 -0.62 26.06 -30.03
C LEU A 2 -1.47 26.06 -28.74
N THR A 3 -2.79 26.10 -28.91
CA THR A 3 -3.72 26.00 -27.80
C THR A 3 -4.28 24.59 -27.76
N MET A 4 -4.11 23.90 -26.64
CA MET A 4 -4.67 22.57 -26.45
C MET A 4 -6.16 22.67 -26.10
N SER A 5 -6.98 21.81 -26.70
CA SER A 5 -8.38 21.69 -26.30
C SER A 5 -8.49 20.98 -24.94
N ASN A 6 -9.63 21.10 -24.26
CA ASN A 6 -9.90 20.37 -23.02
C ASN A 6 -9.80 18.87 -23.22
N ASN A 7 -10.22 18.36 -24.38
CA ASN A 7 -10.14 16.92 -24.70
C ASN A 7 -8.68 16.46 -24.83
N ASP A 8 -7.83 17.27 -25.50
CA ASP A 8 -6.39 16.96 -25.65
C ASP A 8 -5.69 16.99 -24.31
N LEU A 9 -6.00 17.95 -23.45
CA LEU A 9 -5.44 18.04 -22.11
C LEU A 9 -5.83 16.83 -21.26
N THR A 10 -7.10 16.43 -21.28
CA THR A 10 -7.60 15.26 -20.55
C THR A 10 -6.93 13.97 -21.05
N ALA A 11 -6.81 13.79 -22.37
CA ALA A 11 -6.12 12.63 -22.97
C ALA A 11 -4.65 12.60 -22.57
N GLY A 12 -3.97 13.77 -22.53
CA GLY A 12 -2.57 13.87 -22.11
C GLY A 12 -2.38 13.52 -20.65
N MET A 13 -3.27 13.96 -19.76
CA MET A 13 -3.24 13.61 -18.34
C MET A 13 -3.48 12.13 -18.11
N TYR A 14 -4.42 11.53 -18.82
CA TYR A 14 -4.67 10.09 -18.75
C TYR A 14 -3.44 9.29 -19.21
N ALA A 15 -2.84 9.66 -20.34
CA ALA A 15 -1.65 9.00 -20.86
C ALA A 15 -0.47 9.11 -19.89
N TYR A 16 -0.29 10.26 -19.24
CA TYR A 16 0.74 10.46 -18.22
C TYR A 16 0.53 9.52 -17.03
N GLY A 17 -0.70 9.44 -16.52
CA GLY A 17 -1.05 8.55 -15.41
C GLY A 17 -0.81 7.08 -15.74
N GLN A 18 -1.17 6.65 -16.96
CA GLN A 18 -0.93 5.29 -17.46
C GLN A 18 0.57 4.99 -17.53
N SER A 19 1.36 5.94 -18.03
CA SER A 19 2.81 5.81 -18.12
C SER A 19 3.44 5.66 -16.73
N LYS A 20 3.02 6.48 -15.77
CA LYS A 20 3.50 6.41 -14.38
C LYS A 20 3.12 5.10 -13.70
N ALA A 21 1.92 4.61 -13.93
CA ALA A 21 1.47 3.33 -13.39
C ALA A 21 2.30 2.16 -13.94
N ARG A 22 2.63 2.16 -15.24
CA ARG A 22 3.49 1.14 -15.84
C ARG A 22 4.91 1.20 -15.29
N GLU A 23 5.47 2.40 -15.16
CA GLU A 23 6.80 2.62 -14.59
C GLU A 23 6.86 2.10 -13.16
N LEU A 24 5.86 2.40 -12.34
CA LEU A 24 5.77 1.92 -10.97
C LEU A 24 5.74 0.39 -10.91
N ARG A 25 4.92 -0.25 -11.74
CA ARG A 25 4.83 -1.72 -11.78
C ARG A 25 6.16 -2.36 -12.18
N SER A 26 6.87 -1.77 -13.14
CA SER A 26 8.17 -2.26 -13.58
C SER A 26 9.23 -2.17 -12.50
N ASN A 27 9.20 -1.11 -11.70
CA ASN A 27 10.21 -0.82 -10.69
C ASN A 27 9.88 -1.40 -9.31
N ALA A 28 8.61 -1.72 -9.05
CA ALA A 28 8.12 -2.15 -7.74
C ALA A 28 8.91 -3.28 -7.10
N PRO A 29 9.39 -4.32 -7.83
CA PRO A 29 10.18 -5.38 -7.19
C PRO A 29 11.47 -4.89 -6.52
N ASN A 30 11.99 -3.73 -6.94
CA ASN A 30 13.22 -3.14 -6.40
C ASN A 30 12.93 -1.92 -5.49
N MET A 31 11.68 -1.64 -5.20
CA MET A 31 11.26 -0.52 -4.36
C MET A 31 10.83 -1.01 -2.98
N THR A 32 11.05 -0.18 -1.97
CA THR A 32 10.51 -0.42 -0.63
C THR A 32 9.01 -0.13 -0.61
N ASP A 33 8.30 -0.67 0.38
CA ASP A 33 6.88 -0.39 0.56
C ASP A 33 6.64 1.10 0.82
N THR A 34 7.55 1.78 1.52
CA THR A 34 7.49 3.23 1.74
C THR A 34 7.58 4.00 0.43
N GLU A 35 8.51 3.63 -0.46
CA GLU A 35 8.65 4.25 -1.77
C GLU A 35 7.43 4.04 -2.64
N ILE A 36 6.87 2.83 -2.65
CA ILE A 36 5.64 2.52 -3.40
C ILE A 36 4.46 3.32 -2.85
N THR A 37 4.32 3.37 -1.54
CA THR A 37 3.24 4.12 -0.88
C THR A 37 3.31 5.62 -1.20
N ALA A 38 4.51 6.18 -1.33
CA ALA A 38 4.67 7.58 -1.75
C ALA A 38 4.09 7.84 -3.14
N ALA A 39 4.03 6.82 -3.99
CA ALA A 39 3.46 6.88 -5.35
C ALA A 39 2.06 6.24 -5.42
N GLU A 40 1.32 6.17 -4.31
CA GLU A 40 0.07 5.40 -4.24
C GLU A 40 -1.01 5.85 -5.21
N SER A 41 -0.99 7.10 -5.66
CA SER A 41 -1.95 7.58 -6.67
C SER A 41 -1.80 6.87 -8.02
N TYR A 42 -0.67 6.21 -8.26
CA TYR A 42 -0.40 5.46 -9.48
C TYR A 42 -0.49 3.95 -9.29
N ILE A 43 -0.79 3.48 -8.06
CA ILE A 43 -1.02 2.05 -7.83
C ILE A 43 -2.39 1.70 -8.40
N PRO A 44 -2.48 0.68 -9.30
CA PRO A 44 -3.77 0.30 -9.86
C PRO A 44 -4.67 -0.32 -8.80
N GLU A 45 -5.96 -0.01 -8.89
CA GLU A 45 -6.98 -0.64 -8.04
C GLU A 45 -7.02 -2.14 -8.32
N TRP A 46 -7.11 -2.94 -7.27
CA TRP A 46 -7.22 -4.39 -7.42
C TRP A 46 -8.47 -4.79 -8.21
N ARG A 47 -8.30 -5.73 -9.11
CA ARG A 47 -9.40 -6.35 -9.88
C ARG A 47 -9.12 -7.84 -9.98
N ALA A 48 -10.19 -8.66 -10.01
CA ALA A 48 -10.06 -10.08 -10.28
C ALA A 48 -9.38 -10.30 -11.64
N GLY A 49 -8.53 -11.29 -11.73
CA GLY A 49 -7.75 -11.59 -12.93
C GLY A 49 -6.35 -12.04 -12.61
N ILE A 50 -5.45 -11.86 -13.56
CA ILE A 50 -4.05 -12.23 -13.40
C ILE A 50 -3.33 -11.20 -12.52
N GLN A 51 -2.69 -11.71 -11.46
CA GLN A 51 -1.87 -10.93 -10.53
C GLN A 51 -0.44 -11.44 -10.63
N LYS A 52 0.52 -10.53 -10.71
CA LYS A 52 1.94 -10.91 -10.83
C LYS A 52 2.67 -10.64 -9.52
N ALA A 53 3.48 -11.60 -9.07
CA ALA A 53 4.30 -11.45 -7.88
C ALA A 53 5.14 -10.16 -7.94
N GLY A 54 5.17 -9.42 -6.84
CA GLY A 54 5.89 -8.15 -6.71
C GLY A 54 5.07 -6.93 -7.13
N ALA A 55 3.94 -7.10 -7.82
CA ALA A 55 3.13 -5.99 -8.29
C ALA A 55 2.33 -5.37 -7.13
N PRO A 56 2.31 -4.03 -7.03
CA PRO A 56 1.48 -3.35 -6.06
C PRO A 56 0.03 -3.28 -6.55
N VAL A 57 -0.90 -3.40 -5.63
CA VAL A 57 -2.33 -3.20 -5.88
C VAL A 57 -2.92 -2.36 -4.76
N ARG A 58 -3.96 -1.60 -5.08
CA ARG A 58 -4.59 -0.69 -4.14
C ARG A 58 -6.03 -1.11 -3.86
N ARG A 59 -6.42 -0.96 -2.61
CA ARG A 59 -7.80 -1.04 -2.16
C ARG A 59 -8.19 0.34 -1.65
N SER A 60 -8.60 1.23 -2.55
CA SER A 60 -8.93 2.61 -2.22
C SER A 60 -10.10 2.70 -1.23
N GLU A 61 -11.04 1.76 -1.29
CA GLU A 61 -12.16 1.66 -0.35
C GLU A 61 -11.69 1.52 1.10
N LEU A 62 -10.56 0.83 1.31
CA LEU A 62 -9.95 0.60 2.61
C LEU A 62 -8.82 1.59 2.91
N ASP A 63 -8.43 2.39 1.92
CA ASP A 63 -7.21 3.21 1.95
C ASP A 63 -5.98 2.39 2.34
N GLN A 64 -5.80 1.22 1.67
CA GLN A 64 -4.68 0.33 1.93
C GLN A 64 -4.01 -0.08 0.62
N ASN A 65 -2.71 -0.32 0.70
CA ASN A 65 -1.88 -0.78 -0.41
C ASN A 65 -1.32 -2.16 -0.10
N TYR A 66 -1.25 -3.01 -1.12
CA TYR A 66 -0.80 -4.39 -0.97
C TYR A 66 0.23 -4.73 -2.03
N ARG A 67 1.13 -5.65 -1.70
CA ARG A 67 2.08 -6.23 -2.65
C ARG A 67 1.66 -7.66 -2.94
N THR A 68 1.57 -8.01 -4.22
CA THR A 68 1.27 -9.38 -4.63
C THR A 68 2.46 -10.28 -4.28
N LEU A 69 2.22 -11.34 -3.54
CA LEU A 69 3.26 -12.27 -3.07
C LEU A 69 3.50 -13.41 -4.05
N GLN A 70 2.45 -13.87 -4.73
CA GLN A 70 2.52 -15.00 -5.66
C GLN A 70 1.76 -14.66 -6.93
N THR A 71 2.33 -15.02 -8.08
CA THR A 71 1.63 -14.94 -9.35
C THR A 71 0.45 -15.91 -9.33
N HIS A 72 -0.74 -15.40 -9.62
CA HIS A 72 -1.97 -16.20 -9.62
C HIS A 72 -3.04 -15.57 -10.50
N ASP A 73 -4.08 -16.34 -10.81
CA ASP A 73 -5.24 -15.87 -11.57
C ASP A 73 -6.50 -16.04 -10.71
N SER A 74 -7.11 -14.93 -10.35
CA SER A 74 -8.33 -14.89 -9.55
C SER A 74 -9.61 -14.67 -10.40
N SER A 75 -9.52 -14.82 -11.71
CA SER A 75 -10.67 -14.59 -12.61
C SER A 75 -11.92 -15.38 -12.20
N ALA A 76 -11.73 -16.62 -11.74
CA ALA A 76 -12.83 -17.48 -11.28
C ALA A 76 -13.16 -17.26 -9.79
N ASN A 77 -12.41 -16.41 -9.09
CA ASN A 77 -12.54 -16.20 -7.64
C ASN A 77 -12.52 -14.68 -7.34
N PRO A 78 -13.59 -13.94 -7.69
CA PRO A 78 -13.61 -12.48 -7.54
C PRO A 78 -13.62 -12.02 -6.08
N ASN A 79 -13.80 -12.92 -5.13
CA ASN A 79 -13.73 -12.64 -3.69
C ASN A 79 -12.33 -12.85 -3.11
N TRP A 80 -11.33 -13.20 -3.93
CA TRP A 80 -9.92 -13.28 -3.50
C TRP A 80 -9.29 -11.89 -3.45
N THR A 81 -9.91 -11.01 -2.70
CA THR A 81 -9.41 -9.64 -2.49
C THR A 81 -8.12 -9.66 -1.66
N PRO A 82 -7.26 -8.65 -1.77
CA PRO A 82 -6.01 -8.60 -1.01
C PRO A 82 -6.19 -8.77 0.50
N GLU A 83 -7.18 -8.11 1.08
CA GLU A 83 -7.45 -8.19 2.53
C GLU A 83 -7.97 -9.55 2.98
N ALA A 84 -8.58 -10.31 2.06
CA ALA A 84 -9.15 -11.63 2.36
C ALA A 84 -8.15 -12.77 2.16
N THR A 85 -7.02 -12.53 1.47
CA THR A 85 -6.09 -13.57 1.05
C THR A 85 -4.64 -13.23 1.43
N PRO A 86 -4.28 -13.28 2.73
CA PRO A 86 -2.95 -12.91 3.19
C PRO A 86 -1.82 -13.81 2.64
N ALA A 87 -2.14 -15.01 2.16
CA ALA A 87 -1.17 -15.86 1.48
C ALA A 87 -0.80 -15.37 0.09
N LEU A 88 -1.67 -14.56 -0.54
CA LEU A 88 -1.47 -14.04 -1.90
C LEU A 88 -1.03 -12.58 -1.91
N PHE A 89 -1.33 -11.82 -0.87
CA PHE A 89 -1.03 -10.38 -0.80
C PHE A 89 -0.51 -10.00 0.58
N GLY A 90 0.58 -9.24 0.61
CA GLY A 90 1.11 -8.63 1.82
C GLY A 90 0.69 -7.17 1.92
N ILE A 91 0.10 -6.78 3.05
CA ILE A 91 -0.21 -5.38 3.30
C ILE A 91 1.09 -4.58 3.41
N MET A 92 1.12 -3.38 2.81
CA MET A 92 2.27 -2.50 2.90
C MET A 92 2.14 -1.56 4.09
N HIS A 93 3.22 -1.42 4.82
CA HIS A 93 3.37 -0.40 5.85
C HIS A 93 4.41 0.62 5.38
N THR A 94 4.33 1.84 5.92
CA THR A 94 5.22 2.93 5.52
C THR A 94 5.99 3.47 6.72
N THR A 95 7.22 3.89 6.47
CA THR A 95 8.02 4.64 7.46
C THR A 95 7.78 6.15 7.37
N ASP A 96 6.96 6.60 6.42
CA ASP A 96 6.58 8.01 6.27
C ASP A 96 5.32 8.28 7.09
N PRO A 97 5.40 9.04 8.19
CA PRO A 97 4.24 9.32 9.03
C PRO A 97 3.13 10.08 8.29
N ALA A 98 3.47 10.89 7.27
CA ALA A 98 2.48 11.62 6.48
C ALA A 98 1.59 10.70 5.64
N LYS A 99 2.05 9.48 5.37
CA LYS A 99 1.33 8.47 4.57
C LYS A 99 0.83 7.30 5.40
N ALA A 100 0.92 7.38 6.72
CA ALA A 100 0.49 6.30 7.62
C ALA A 100 -0.97 5.93 7.39
N LYS A 101 -1.23 4.64 7.39
CA LYS A 101 -2.57 4.08 7.21
C LYS A 101 -3.14 3.63 8.55
N ALA A 102 -4.44 3.39 8.59
CA ALA A 102 -5.10 2.86 9.77
C ALA A 102 -4.49 1.50 10.16
N TRP A 103 -4.51 1.21 11.46
CA TRP A 103 -4.07 -0.09 11.97
C TRP A 103 -4.87 -1.22 11.32
N VAL A 104 -4.16 -2.24 10.86
CA VAL A 104 -4.75 -3.51 10.44
C VAL A 104 -4.12 -4.61 11.28
N GLU A 105 -4.98 -5.38 11.95
CA GLU A 105 -4.52 -6.47 12.81
C GLU A 105 -3.76 -7.50 11.99
N PRO A 106 -2.49 -7.81 12.35
CA PRO A 106 -1.75 -8.86 11.67
C PRO A 106 -2.45 -10.22 11.76
N LEU A 107 -2.37 -10.98 10.69
CA LEU A 107 -2.94 -12.33 10.60
C LEU A 107 -1.79 -13.34 10.67
N GLY A 108 -1.52 -13.86 11.86
CA GLY A 108 -0.36 -14.70 12.10
C GLY A 108 0.93 -13.91 11.87
N THR A 109 1.76 -14.35 10.92
CA THR A 109 2.99 -13.66 10.54
C THR A 109 2.79 -12.70 9.36
N SER A 110 1.56 -12.56 8.86
CA SER A 110 1.25 -11.66 7.76
C SER A 110 0.85 -10.28 8.31
N GLY A 111 1.45 -9.23 7.76
CA GLY A 111 1.09 -7.85 8.10
C GLY A 111 1.71 -7.33 9.39
N MET A 112 2.74 -7.97 9.90
CA MET A 112 3.48 -7.47 11.07
C MET A 112 4.15 -6.14 10.76
N TYR A 113 4.26 -5.30 11.78
CA TYR A 113 5.00 -4.03 11.69
C TYR A 113 6.45 -4.24 12.07
N SER A 114 7.33 -3.44 11.48
CA SER A 114 8.77 -3.45 11.71
C SER A 114 9.27 -2.08 12.16
N LEU A 115 10.53 -2.02 12.59
CA LEU A 115 11.13 -0.77 13.08
C LEU A 115 10.93 0.39 12.09
N GLY A 116 10.45 1.51 12.61
CA GLY A 116 10.23 2.74 11.84
C GLY A 116 8.89 2.82 11.13
N GLU A 117 8.16 1.72 10.99
CA GLU A 117 6.87 1.72 10.34
C GLU A 117 5.79 2.38 11.20
N CYS A 118 4.86 3.06 10.53
CA CYS A 118 3.86 3.92 11.15
C CYS A 118 2.45 3.45 10.88
N TYR A 119 1.56 3.69 11.84
CA TYR A 119 0.12 3.57 11.62
C TYR A 119 -0.61 4.76 12.23
N LYS A 120 -1.85 4.97 11.81
CA LYS A 120 -2.73 6.02 12.32
C LYS A 120 -3.82 5.36 13.17
N ASP A 121 -4.00 5.84 14.39
CA ASP A 121 -5.06 5.34 15.26
C ASP A 121 -6.42 6.00 14.95
N SER A 122 -7.46 5.56 15.63
CA SER A 122 -8.82 6.05 15.40
C SER A 122 -9.01 7.54 15.76
N SER A 123 -8.10 8.12 16.53
CA SER A 123 -8.12 9.54 16.87
C SER A 123 -7.29 10.39 15.88
N GLY A 124 -6.65 9.77 14.92
CA GLY A 124 -5.81 10.45 13.94
C GLY A 124 -4.37 10.61 14.37
N LYS A 125 -3.98 10.11 15.54
CA LYS A 125 -2.57 10.12 15.95
C LYS A 125 -1.78 9.11 15.14
N VAL A 126 -0.57 9.49 14.76
CA VAL A 126 0.36 8.63 14.05
C VAL A 126 1.39 8.08 15.03
N TRP A 127 1.58 6.77 14.99
CA TRP A 127 2.52 6.03 15.83
C TRP A 127 3.62 5.43 14.98
N ARG A 128 4.87 5.53 15.44
CA ARG A 128 6.04 4.92 14.81
C ARG A 128 6.56 3.81 15.71
N GLN A 129 6.83 2.65 15.13
CA GLN A 129 7.46 1.55 15.89
C GLN A 129 8.91 1.87 16.20
N ILE A 130 9.26 1.78 17.48
CA ILE A 130 10.64 1.93 17.97
C ILE A 130 11.25 0.59 18.39
N TYR A 131 10.48 -0.47 18.35
CA TYR A 131 10.92 -1.83 18.65
C TYR A 131 11.61 -2.43 17.42
N ASP A 132 12.82 -2.97 17.62
CA ASP A 132 13.58 -3.59 16.55
C ASP A 132 13.19 -5.07 16.43
N GLY A 133 12.24 -5.34 15.56
CA GLY A 133 11.71 -6.67 15.31
C GLY A 133 10.29 -6.64 14.80
N ASP A 134 9.81 -7.81 14.38
CA ASP A 134 8.44 -7.96 13.92
C ASP A 134 7.47 -7.85 15.10
N ASN A 135 6.38 -7.12 14.88
CA ASN A 135 5.47 -6.76 15.96
C ASN A 135 4.02 -6.90 15.52
N VAL A 136 3.23 -7.58 16.33
CA VAL A 136 1.79 -7.78 16.11
C VAL A 136 0.92 -6.91 17.04
N TYR A 137 1.54 -6.12 17.92
CA TYR A 137 0.84 -5.32 18.92
C TYR A 137 0.88 -3.84 18.59
N ASN A 138 -0.28 -3.17 18.69
CA ASN A 138 -0.36 -1.71 18.54
C ASN A 138 0.08 -0.99 19.82
N ALA A 139 0.06 0.35 19.80
CA ALA A 139 0.49 1.17 20.92
C ALA A 139 -0.38 1.00 22.16
N ALA A 140 -1.67 0.71 21.98
CA ALA A 140 -2.56 0.46 23.13
C ALA A 140 -2.20 -0.83 23.86
N ALA A 141 -1.78 -1.86 23.13
CA ALA A 141 -1.40 -3.16 23.69
C ALA A 141 0.03 -3.19 24.23
N MET A 142 0.96 -2.52 23.52
CA MET A 142 2.39 -2.51 23.88
C MET A 142 2.95 -1.09 23.70
N PRO A 143 2.62 -0.16 24.60
CA PRO A 143 2.98 1.26 24.44
C PRO A 143 4.48 1.53 24.39
N ASP A 144 5.31 0.68 24.99
CA ASP A 144 6.76 0.81 24.97
C ASP A 144 7.41 0.45 23.64
N ARG A 145 6.65 -0.11 22.69
CA ARG A 145 7.13 -0.41 21.33
C ARG A 145 6.88 0.72 20.34
N TRP A 146 6.19 1.77 20.75
CA TRP A 146 5.73 2.82 19.86
C TRP A 146 6.03 4.22 20.41
N GLU A 147 6.19 5.19 19.53
CA GLU A 147 6.25 6.61 19.88
C GLU A 147 5.31 7.38 18.96
N ILE A 148 4.86 8.55 19.41
CA ILE A 148 4.05 9.44 18.56
C ILE A 148 4.99 10.04 17.51
N ALA A 149 4.59 9.97 16.23
CA ALA A 149 5.32 10.56 15.13
C ALA A 149 4.69 11.91 14.76
N GLU A 150 5.53 12.92 14.61
CA GLU A 150 5.11 14.21 14.09
C GLU A 150 4.86 14.11 12.58
N VAL A 151 3.79 14.76 12.10
CA VAL A 151 3.41 14.77 10.69
C VAL A 151 3.51 16.19 10.13
#